data_b8cc5d58d02234e0b6ed331e2ca897a5
#
_entry.id   b8cc5d58d02234e0b6ed331e2ca897a5
#
_cell.length_a   1.000
_cell.length_b   1.000
_cell.length_c   1.000
_cell.angle_alpha   90.00
_cell.angle_beta   90.00
_cell.angle_gamma   90.00
#
_symmetry.space_group_name_H-M   'P 1'
#
loop_
_entity.id
_entity.type
_entity.pdbx_description
1 polymer ?
#
loop_
_entity_poly.entity_id
_entity_poly.type
_entity_poly.pdbx_seq_one_letter_code
_entity_poly.pdbx_strand_id
1 'polypeptide(L)'
;MKKNLILLLGLLLFVHLESTYSQDRVPLKHYTWSFVETGLIPIQSGGRVKPLDSLARETVLYLTGGTSFEGWNHVDLLLSWTVMPDVWKKIPFLKVTNKALKKQLLLKDERKFFSPLEIDMNPAFQGHVQSRSADPEMKKLIEKLTAFQEIATGSLWRVVPNHYPQLWNSLAERDRPAGNGVRQIFYRLIAAYDQADVAEFQKYSVLAKQGVQAAMPEWNAKIDRKISVEALFNRAQPFFWAWILYFISAAFWYFHTTKKKTEKVFQRIALGIMSAGVGLHIFGIALRSYAAGRPPVTNMYESVIWVSLGVVVFATLI
;
A
#
# COMPACT_ATOMS: atom_id res chain seq x y z
N MET A 1 12.29 -39.91 -8.33
CA MET A 1 12.90 -38.57 -8.50
C MET A 1 12.09 -37.58 -9.33
N LYS A 2 11.36 -37.98 -10.40
CA LYS A 2 10.53 -37.06 -11.24
C LYS A 2 9.30 -36.48 -10.52
N LYS A 3 8.68 -37.18 -9.56
CA LYS A 3 7.46 -36.72 -8.86
C LYS A 3 7.69 -35.52 -7.93
N ASN A 4 8.85 -35.39 -7.33
CA ASN A 4 9.11 -34.29 -6.36
C ASN A 4 9.50 -32.98 -7.05
N LEU A 5 10.01 -33.04 -8.29
CA LEU A 5 10.30 -31.85 -9.12
C LEU A 5 9.00 -31.19 -9.61
N ILE A 6 7.97 -32.00 -9.89
CA ILE A 6 6.64 -31.52 -10.33
C ILE A 6 5.91 -30.79 -9.18
N LEU A 7 6.11 -31.22 -7.93
CA LEU A 7 5.52 -30.56 -6.76
C LEU A 7 6.17 -29.17 -6.51
N LEU A 8 7.47 -29.02 -6.74
CA LEU A 8 8.19 -27.74 -6.60
C LEU A 8 7.83 -26.77 -7.73
N LEU A 9 7.66 -27.25 -8.96
CA LEU A 9 7.19 -26.46 -10.10
C LEU A 9 5.70 -26.10 -9.98
N GLY A 10 4.89 -26.98 -9.39
CA GLY A 10 3.48 -26.72 -9.10
C GLY A 10 3.25 -25.59 -8.09
N LEU A 11 4.13 -25.43 -7.10
CA LEU A 11 4.05 -24.33 -6.13
C LEU A 11 4.42 -22.98 -6.75
N LEU A 12 5.28 -22.95 -7.77
CA LEU A 12 5.64 -21.72 -8.51
C LEU A 12 4.56 -21.28 -9.52
N LEU A 13 3.72 -22.20 -10.00
CA LEU A 13 2.63 -21.93 -10.95
C LEU A 13 1.35 -21.44 -10.26
N PHE A 14 1.21 -21.58 -8.94
CA PHE A 14 0.03 -21.11 -8.21
C PHE A 14 -0.06 -19.59 -8.02
N VAL A 15 0.94 -18.83 -8.48
CA VAL A 15 0.97 -17.36 -8.38
C VAL A 15 0.16 -16.66 -9.49
N HIS A 16 -0.29 -17.36 -10.55
CA HIS A 16 -0.92 -16.74 -11.73
C HIS A 16 -2.23 -17.40 -12.18
N LEU A 17 -3.10 -17.80 -11.25
CA LEU A 17 -4.51 -17.98 -11.60
C LEU A 17 -5.30 -16.72 -11.22
N GLU A 18 -5.06 -15.64 -11.96
CA GLU A 18 -6.02 -14.54 -12.01
C GLU A 18 -7.29 -15.05 -12.67
N SER A 19 -8.32 -15.20 -11.87
CA SER A 19 -9.68 -15.46 -12.30
C SER A 19 -10.12 -14.35 -13.26
N THR A 20 -10.15 -14.64 -14.55
CA THR A 20 -10.75 -13.78 -15.57
C THR A 20 -12.26 -13.66 -15.30
N TYR A 21 -12.61 -12.70 -14.46
CA TYR A 21 -13.98 -12.26 -14.30
C TYR A 21 -14.19 -11.08 -15.26
N SER A 22 -14.65 -11.41 -16.48
CA SER A 22 -15.09 -10.41 -17.45
C SER A 22 -16.43 -9.83 -16.97
N GLN A 23 -16.40 -8.70 -16.29
CA GLN A 23 -17.54 -7.80 -16.17
C GLN A 23 -17.27 -6.63 -17.11
N ASP A 24 -18.31 -6.07 -17.76
CA ASP A 24 -18.24 -4.89 -18.61
C ASP A 24 -17.53 -3.76 -17.87
N ARG A 25 -16.21 -3.67 -18.07
CA ARG A 25 -15.36 -2.70 -17.40
C ARG A 25 -15.41 -1.43 -18.22
N VAL A 26 -15.79 -0.34 -17.58
CA VAL A 26 -15.52 0.99 -18.16
C VAL A 26 -14.01 1.05 -18.37
N PRO A 27 -13.51 1.26 -19.60
CA PRO A 27 -12.09 1.32 -19.86
C PRO A 27 -11.50 2.59 -19.25
N LEU A 28 -11.21 2.56 -17.96
CA LEU A 28 -10.44 3.60 -17.33
C LEU A 28 -9.00 3.46 -17.80
N LYS A 29 -8.47 4.50 -18.37
CA LYS A 29 -7.10 4.56 -18.85
C LYS A 29 -6.20 4.93 -17.68
N HIS A 30 -5.40 3.99 -17.19
CA HIS A 30 -4.32 4.32 -16.24
C HIS A 30 -3.17 5.00 -16.99
N TYR A 31 -2.44 5.86 -16.28
CA TYR A 31 -1.30 6.55 -16.86
C TYR A 31 0.00 5.75 -16.69
N THR A 32 0.84 5.76 -17.71
CA THR A 32 2.20 5.19 -17.68
C THR A 32 3.25 6.19 -17.18
N TRP A 33 2.81 7.27 -16.54
CA TRP A 33 3.68 8.34 -16.06
C TRP A 33 4.50 7.92 -14.85
N SER A 34 5.57 8.68 -14.59
CA SER A 34 6.27 8.57 -13.33
C SER A 34 5.52 9.29 -12.21
N PHE A 35 5.16 8.56 -11.17
CA PHE A 35 4.56 9.09 -9.94
C PHE A 35 5.58 9.28 -8.81
N VAL A 36 6.89 9.25 -9.12
CA VAL A 36 7.96 9.29 -8.11
C VAL A 36 7.93 10.60 -7.33
N GLU A 37 7.92 11.74 -8.02
CA GLU A 37 7.89 13.06 -7.36
C GLU A 37 6.60 13.29 -6.60
N THR A 38 5.46 12.91 -7.19
CA THR A 38 4.16 12.98 -6.53
C THR A 38 4.13 12.14 -5.26
N GLY A 39 4.71 10.94 -5.30
CA GLY A 39 4.82 10.05 -4.15
C GLY A 39 5.65 10.61 -3.00
N LEU A 40 6.58 11.53 -3.28
CA LEU A 40 7.42 12.20 -2.27
C LEU A 40 6.75 13.42 -1.62
N ILE A 41 5.56 13.83 -2.05
CA ILE A 41 4.84 14.95 -1.43
C ILE A 41 4.54 14.61 0.04
N PRO A 42 4.91 15.48 1.00
CA PRO A 42 4.61 15.27 2.41
C PRO A 42 3.12 15.38 2.68
N ILE A 43 2.57 14.45 3.44
CA ILE A 43 1.18 14.46 3.86
C ILE A 43 1.07 14.00 5.31
N GLN A 44 0.11 14.53 6.08
CA GLN A 44 -0.14 14.04 7.43
C GLN A 44 -1.21 12.95 7.43
N SER A 45 -0.86 11.80 7.96
CA SER A 45 -1.81 10.69 8.16
C SER A 45 -1.36 9.80 9.32
N GLY A 46 -2.31 9.28 10.11
CA GLY A 46 -2.00 8.43 11.24
C GLY A 46 -1.14 9.12 12.32
N GLY A 47 -1.33 10.43 12.53
CA GLY A 47 -0.60 11.21 13.54
C GLY A 47 0.84 11.59 13.17
N ARG A 48 1.29 11.34 11.95
CA ARG A 48 2.66 11.68 11.51
C ARG A 48 2.69 12.20 10.07
N VAL A 49 3.75 12.91 9.75
CA VAL A 49 4.09 13.27 8.37
C VAL A 49 4.73 12.07 7.68
N LYS A 50 4.25 11.72 6.50
CA LYS A 50 4.74 10.61 5.67
C LYS A 50 4.69 11.00 4.17
N PRO A 51 5.36 10.27 3.28
CA PRO A 51 5.21 10.49 1.85
C PRO A 51 3.81 10.08 1.36
N LEU A 52 3.29 10.78 0.35
CA LEU A 52 2.02 10.44 -0.31
C LEU A 52 2.02 9.00 -0.83
N ASP A 53 3.17 8.48 -1.28
CA ASP A 53 3.35 7.08 -1.66
C ASP A 53 2.88 6.10 -0.55
N SER A 54 3.25 6.36 0.70
CA SER A 54 2.83 5.53 1.84
C SER A 54 1.32 5.61 2.07
N LEU A 55 0.75 6.81 2.05
CA LEU A 55 -0.70 6.98 2.20
C LEU A 55 -1.45 6.24 1.09
N ALA A 56 -1.05 6.45 -0.17
CA ALA A 56 -1.67 5.82 -1.32
C ALA A 56 -1.59 4.28 -1.24
N ARG A 57 -0.41 3.74 -0.91
CA ARG A 57 -0.20 2.29 -0.74
C ARG A 57 -1.06 1.71 0.37
N GLU A 58 -1.10 2.35 1.54
CA GLU A 58 -1.92 1.91 2.68
C GLU A 58 -3.42 1.94 2.34
N THR A 59 -3.87 3.00 1.68
CA THR A 59 -5.27 3.19 1.30
C THR A 59 -5.71 2.18 0.25
N VAL A 60 -4.91 1.99 -0.80
CA VAL A 60 -5.19 1.00 -1.85
C VAL A 60 -5.20 -0.41 -1.26
N LEU A 61 -4.22 -0.76 -0.43
CA LEU A 61 -4.18 -2.05 0.27
C LEU A 61 -5.41 -2.26 1.15
N TYR A 62 -5.85 -1.24 1.88
CA TYR A 62 -7.02 -1.32 2.75
C TYR A 62 -8.31 -1.56 1.96
N LEU A 63 -8.50 -0.89 0.85
CA LEU A 63 -9.71 -0.98 0.04
C LEU A 63 -9.73 -2.23 -0.85
N THR A 64 -8.62 -2.50 -1.56
CA THR A 64 -8.54 -3.54 -2.59
C THR A 64 -7.88 -4.83 -2.12
N GLY A 65 -7.15 -4.78 -0.99
CA GLY A 65 -6.37 -5.90 -0.45
C GLY A 65 -5.06 -6.18 -1.20
N GLY A 66 -4.64 -5.27 -2.07
CA GLY A 66 -3.35 -5.27 -2.77
C GLY A 66 -2.75 -3.86 -2.81
N THR A 67 -1.46 -3.74 -3.08
CA THR A 67 -0.78 -2.43 -3.23
C THR A 67 -0.89 -1.85 -4.63
N SER A 68 -1.59 -2.54 -5.51
CA SER A 68 -2.00 -2.14 -6.86
C SER A 68 -3.34 -2.79 -7.17
N PHE A 69 -4.04 -2.31 -8.15
CA PHE A 69 -5.32 -2.88 -8.57
C PHE A 69 -5.43 -2.80 -10.09
N GLU A 70 -5.59 -3.95 -10.76
CA GLU A 70 -5.78 -4.05 -12.23
C GLU A 70 -4.76 -3.27 -13.06
N GLY A 71 -3.49 -3.34 -12.67
CA GLY A 71 -2.41 -2.64 -13.37
C GLY A 71 -2.20 -1.18 -12.94
N TRP A 72 -3.11 -0.62 -12.15
CA TRP A 72 -2.97 0.73 -11.64
C TRP A 72 -1.94 0.82 -10.51
N ASN A 73 -1.07 1.82 -10.59
CA ASN A 73 -0.20 2.21 -9.49
C ASN A 73 -1.04 2.80 -8.35
N HIS A 74 -0.63 2.63 -7.09
CA HIS A 74 -1.36 3.14 -5.92
C HIS A 74 -1.53 4.67 -5.90
N VAL A 75 -0.53 5.43 -6.36
CA VAL A 75 -0.64 6.90 -6.45
C VAL A 75 -1.62 7.30 -7.56
N ASP A 76 -1.54 6.64 -8.71
CA ASP A 76 -2.46 6.82 -9.83
C ASP A 76 -3.90 6.50 -9.43
N LEU A 77 -4.13 5.38 -8.73
CA LEU A 77 -5.44 5.03 -8.18
C LEU A 77 -5.99 6.09 -7.23
N LEU A 78 -5.17 6.57 -6.29
CA LEU A 78 -5.61 7.57 -5.32
C LEU A 78 -6.04 8.87 -6.03
N LEU A 79 -5.26 9.32 -7.02
CA LEU A 79 -5.59 10.49 -7.85
C LEU A 79 -6.86 10.25 -8.67
N SER A 80 -6.97 9.10 -9.32
CA SER A 80 -8.14 8.72 -10.12
C SER A 80 -9.43 8.64 -9.28
N TRP A 81 -9.35 8.09 -8.06
CA TRP A 81 -10.49 8.08 -7.12
C TRP A 81 -10.90 9.50 -6.68
N THR A 82 -9.94 10.42 -6.61
CA THR A 82 -10.21 11.84 -6.28
C THR A 82 -10.87 12.58 -7.44
N VAL A 83 -10.43 12.32 -8.69
CA VAL A 83 -10.88 13.05 -9.88
C VAL A 83 -12.17 12.47 -10.46
N MET A 84 -12.31 11.15 -10.46
CA MET A 84 -13.43 10.43 -11.07
C MET A 84 -14.22 9.57 -10.04
N PRO A 85 -14.64 10.12 -8.89
CA PRO A 85 -15.29 9.33 -7.85
C PRO A 85 -16.60 8.69 -8.33
N ASP A 86 -17.39 9.38 -9.18
CA ASP A 86 -18.67 8.90 -9.67
C ASP A 86 -18.53 7.71 -10.63
N VAL A 87 -17.41 7.63 -11.35
CA VAL A 87 -17.06 6.47 -12.16
C VAL A 87 -16.66 5.30 -11.26
N TRP A 88 -15.76 5.55 -10.31
CA TRP A 88 -15.25 4.53 -9.41
C TRP A 88 -16.30 3.98 -8.44
N LYS A 89 -17.32 4.76 -8.08
CA LYS A 89 -18.47 4.23 -7.29
C LYS A 89 -19.14 3.03 -7.93
N LYS A 90 -19.09 2.90 -9.26
CA LYS A 90 -19.73 1.81 -10.03
C LYS A 90 -18.79 0.62 -10.26
N ILE A 91 -17.48 0.78 -10.08
CA ILE A 91 -16.46 -0.24 -10.35
C ILE A 91 -16.26 -1.11 -9.09
N PRO A 92 -16.23 -2.45 -9.22
CA PRO A 92 -16.05 -3.36 -8.10
C PRO A 92 -14.56 -3.45 -7.70
N PHE A 93 -14.12 -2.64 -6.76
CA PHE A 93 -12.76 -2.65 -6.22
C PHE A 93 -12.68 -2.87 -4.71
N LEU A 94 -13.77 -2.71 -3.97
CA LEU A 94 -13.82 -2.96 -2.53
C LEU A 94 -13.74 -4.46 -2.25
N LYS A 95 -12.66 -4.90 -1.61
CA LYS A 95 -12.48 -6.30 -1.25
C LYS A 95 -13.33 -6.67 -0.04
N VAL A 96 -14.23 -7.65 -0.22
CA VAL A 96 -15.05 -8.26 0.83
C VAL A 96 -14.91 -9.79 0.72
N THR A 97 -14.23 -10.40 1.70
CA THR A 97 -13.91 -11.85 1.68
C THR A 97 -14.58 -12.62 2.81
N ASN A 98 -15.10 -11.94 3.84
CA ASN A 98 -15.74 -12.57 4.97
C ASN A 98 -17.07 -13.20 4.53
N LYS A 99 -17.21 -14.53 4.65
CA LYS A 99 -18.39 -15.28 4.22
C LYS A 99 -19.64 -14.94 5.06
N ALA A 100 -19.48 -14.73 6.37
CA ALA A 100 -20.60 -14.37 7.25
C ALA A 100 -21.17 -13.01 6.85
N LEU A 101 -20.30 -12.02 6.62
CA LEU A 101 -20.71 -10.70 6.15
C LEU A 101 -21.40 -10.76 4.78
N LYS A 102 -20.87 -11.53 3.84
CA LYS A 102 -21.52 -11.72 2.52
C LYS A 102 -22.93 -12.30 2.65
N LYS A 103 -23.09 -13.31 3.53
CA LYS A 103 -24.40 -13.90 3.80
C LYS A 103 -25.37 -12.90 4.42
N GLN A 104 -24.91 -12.09 5.39
CA GLN A 104 -25.72 -11.02 5.99
C GLN A 104 -26.20 -9.98 4.96
N LEU A 105 -25.33 -9.65 3.99
CA LEU A 105 -25.62 -8.66 2.96
C LEU A 105 -26.22 -9.27 1.69
N LEU A 106 -26.50 -10.58 1.66
CA LEU A 106 -27.02 -11.30 0.48
C LEU A 106 -26.11 -11.12 -0.77
N LEU A 107 -24.81 -11.01 -0.55
CA LEU A 107 -23.82 -10.86 -1.62
C LEU A 107 -23.40 -12.24 -2.15
N LYS A 108 -22.99 -12.32 -3.43
CA LYS A 108 -22.52 -13.55 -4.07
C LYS A 108 -21.22 -14.05 -3.45
N ASP A 109 -21.17 -15.31 -3.01
CA ASP A 109 -20.02 -15.90 -2.32
C ASP A 109 -18.76 -15.99 -3.19
N GLU A 110 -18.92 -16.21 -4.51
CA GLU A 110 -17.82 -16.35 -5.46
C GLU A 110 -17.08 -15.04 -5.72
N ARG A 111 -17.77 -13.91 -5.59
CA ARG A 111 -17.18 -12.59 -5.83
C ARG A 111 -16.34 -12.14 -4.65
N LYS A 112 -15.18 -11.55 -4.95
CA LYS A 112 -14.27 -10.96 -3.96
C LYS A 112 -14.35 -9.44 -3.92
N PHE A 113 -14.76 -8.81 -5.02
CA PHE A 113 -14.83 -7.37 -5.17
C PHE A 113 -16.26 -6.91 -5.42
N PHE A 114 -16.60 -5.78 -4.80
CA PHE A 114 -17.90 -5.14 -4.90
C PHE A 114 -17.72 -3.65 -5.13
N SER A 115 -18.66 -3.02 -5.82
CA SER A 115 -18.58 -1.56 -6.02
C SER A 115 -19.10 -0.81 -4.77
N PRO A 116 -18.60 0.37 -4.49
CA PRO A 116 -19.16 1.22 -3.43
C PRO A 116 -20.67 1.41 -3.57
N LEU A 117 -21.15 1.66 -4.79
CA LEU A 117 -22.58 1.86 -5.07
C LEU A 117 -23.41 0.61 -4.77
N GLU A 118 -22.92 -0.57 -5.15
CA GLU A 118 -23.60 -1.86 -4.89
C GLU A 118 -23.78 -2.11 -3.39
N ILE A 119 -22.75 -1.77 -2.58
CA ILE A 119 -22.82 -1.91 -1.12
C ILE A 119 -23.74 -0.86 -0.53
N ASP A 120 -23.61 0.39 -0.95
CA ASP A 120 -24.39 1.51 -0.41
C ASP A 120 -25.88 1.35 -0.72
N MET A 121 -26.24 0.85 -1.90
CA MET A 121 -27.64 0.57 -2.27
C MET A 121 -28.19 -0.74 -1.68
N ASN A 122 -27.39 -1.51 -0.95
CA ASN A 122 -27.85 -2.78 -0.39
C ASN A 122 -28.77 -2.56 0.81
N PRO A 123 -30.06 -3.03 0.80
CA PRO A 123 -31.01 -2.76 1.87
C PRO A 123 -30.58 -3.33 3.23
N ALA A 124 -29.92 -4.52 3.23
CA ALA A 124 -29.41 -5.12 4.46
C ALA A 124 -28.28 -4.28 5.04
N PHE A 125 -27.39 -3.72 4.21
CA PHE A 125 -26.33 -2.81 4.63
C PHE A 125 -26.93 -1.55 5.26
N GLN A 126 -27.90 -0.91 4.62
CA GLN A 126 -28.58 0.28 5.14
C GLN A 126 -29.26 0.03 6.50
N GLY A 127 -29.91 -1.13 6.66
CA GLY A 127 -30.49 -1.56 7.92
C GLY A 127 -29.44 -1.68 9.05
N HIS A 128 -28.27 -2.23 8.75
CA HIS A 128 -27.16 -2.32 9.71
C HIS A 128 -26.56 -0.96 10.07
N VAL A 129 -26.41 -0.06 9.12
CA VAL A 129 -25.94 1.32 9.37
C VAL A 129 -26.91 2.05 10.32
N GLN A 130 -28.21 1.95 10.06
CA GLN A 130 -29.24 2.59 10.89
C GLN A 130 -29.31 2.01 12.32
N SER A 131 -29.17 0.69 12.45
CA SER A 131 -29.17 0.01 13.76
C SER A 131 -27.87 0.16 14.54
N ARG A 132 -26.86 0.84 13.99
CA ARG A 132 -25.53 0.98 14.58
C ARG A 132 -24.93 -0.38 14.98
N SER A 133 -25.00 -1.36 14.07
CA SER A 133 -24.52 -2.71 14.32
C SER A 133 -23.11 -2.74 14.92
N ALA A 134 -22.94 -3.51 15.98
CA ALA A 134 -21.66 -3.72 16.65
C ALA A 134 -20.77 -4.77 15.96
N ASP A 135 -21.20 -5.38 14.84
CA ASP A 135 -20.45 -6.37 14.08
C ASP A 135 -19.11 -5.77 13.58
N PRO A 136 -17.95 -6.31 13.99
CA PRO A 136 -16.65 -5.79 13.59
C PRO A 136 -16.39 -5.81 12.08
N GLU A 137 -16.92 -6.80 11.36
CA GLU A 137 -16.74 -6.91 9.91
C GLU A 137 -17.62 -5.91 9.16
N MET A 138 -18.83 -5.65 9.65
CA MET A 138 -19.69 -4.58 9.15
C MET A 138 -19.04 -3.22 9.37
N LYS A 139 -18.49 -2.98 10.57
CA LYS A 139 -17.75 -1.75 10.87
C LYS A 139 -16.58 -1.52 9.91
N LYS A 140 -15.78 -2.55 9.63
CA LYS A 140 -14.70 -2.45 8.64
C LYS A 140 -15.20 -2.11 7.23
N LEU A 141 -16.36 -2.62 6.83
CA LEU A 141 -16.95 -2.29 5.53
C LEU A 141 -17.41 -0.83 5.49
N ILE A 142 -18.05 -0.35 6.54
CA ILE A 142 -18.44 1.06 6.69
C ILE A 142 -17.20 1.96 6.63
N GLU A 143 -16.14 1.61 7.37
CA GLU A 143 -14.87 2.35 7.35
C GLU A 143 -14.24 2.39 5.95
N LYS A 144 -14.34 1.32 5.15
CA LYS A 144 -13.88 1.31 3.75
C LYS A 144 -14.67 2.28 2.87
N LEU A 145 -15.98 2.29 2.98
CA LEU A 145 -16.83 3.24 2.25
C LEU A 145 -16.53 4.69 2.67
N THR A 146 -16.38 4.93 3.97
CA THR A 146 -15.98 6.24 4.50
C THR A 146 -14.63 6.68 3.96
N ALA A 147 -13.61 5.79 3.95
CA ALA A 147 -12.31 6.09 3.39
C ALA A 147 -12.38 6.46 1.90
N PHE A 148 -13.18 5.75 1.11
CA PHE A 148 -13.40 6.13 -0.28
C PHE A 148 -14.10 7.49 -0.41
N GLN A 149 -15.09 7.77 0.45
CA GLN A 149 -15.77 9.08 0.46
C GLN A 149 -14.81 10.21 0.88
N GLU A 150 -13.90 9.97 1.82
CA GLU A 150 -12.87 10.94 2.22
C GLU A 150 -11.89 11.25 1.09
N ILE A 151 -11.56 10.25 0.24
CA ILE A 151 -10.77 10.47 -0.98
C ILE A 151 -11.54 11.36 -1.94
N ALA A 152 -12.78 10.99 -2.25
CA ALA A 152 -13.64 11.68 -3.21
C ALA A 152 -13.89 13.15 -2.84
N THR A 153 -14.04 13.44 -1.54
CA THR A 153 -14.28 14.81 -1.04
C THR A 153 -12.99 15.62 -0.84
N GLY A 154 -11.82 15.00 -0.92
CA GLY A 154 -10.55 15.64 -0.60
C GLY A 154 -10.23 15.72 0.90
N SER A 155 -11.05 15.12 1.77
CA SER A 155 -10.85 15.14 3.24
C SER A 155 -9.64 14.31 3.67
N LEU A 156 -9.31 13.24 2.91
CA LEU A 156 -8.11 12.43 3.13
C LEU A 156 -6.81 13.21 2.88
N TRP A 157 -6.84 14.21 1.99
CA TRP A 157 -5.67 14.97 1.55
C TRP A 157 -5.29 16.05 2.56
N ARG A 158 -4.68 15.65 3.70
CA ARG A 158 -4.17 16.57 4.72
C ARG A 158 -2.79 17.07 4.35
N VAL A 159 -2.75 18.02 3.43
CA VAL A 159 -1.54 18.54 2.78
C VAL A 159 -1.22 19.98 3.15
N VAL A 160 -2.10 20.67 3.87
CA VAL A 160 -1.88 22.04 4.33
C VAL A 160 -1.35 22.02 5.76
N PRO A 161 -0.05 22.26 5.97
CA PRO A 161 0.57 22.19 7.28
C PRO A 161 -0.09 23.11 8.30
N ASN A 162 -0.15 22.62 9.53
CA ASN A 162 -0.54 23.38 10.70
C ASN A 162 0.52 23.17 11.80
N HIS A 163 0.54 24.00 12.84
CA HIS A 163 1.49 23.84 13.94
C HIS A 163 1.32 22.50 14.66
N TYR A 164 2.41 21.75 14.81
CA TYR A 164 2.39 20.52 15.60
C TYR A 164 2.00 20.80 17.06
N PRO A 165 1.15 20.00 17.73
CA PRO A 165 0.63 18.68 17.31
C PRO A 165 -0.71 18.71 16.54
N GLN A 166 -1.15 19.84 16.04
CA GLN A 166 -2.45 19.96 15.38
C GLN A 166 -2.51 19.16 14.07
N LEU A 167 -3.72 18.73 13.74
CA LEU A 167 -3.94 18.08 12.45
C LEU A 167 -3.79 19.11 11.32
N TRP A 168 -3.13 18.67 10.25
CA TRP A 168 -3.05 19.45 9.02
C TRP A 168 -4.44 19.60 8.40
N ASN A 169 -4.67 20.74 7.79
CA ASN A 169 -5.92 20.98 7.09
C ASN A 169 -5.97 20.17 5.80
N SER A 170 -7.16 19.67 5.47
CA SER A 170 -7.39 18.92 4.24
C SER A 170 -7.69 19.85 3.07
N LEU A 171 -7.70 19.30 1.86
CA LEU A 171 -8.15 20.02 0.67
C LEU A 171 -9.64 20.38 0.73
N ALA A 172 -10.45 19.62 1.45
CA ALA A 172 -11.88 19.88 1.63
C ALA A 172 -12.18 21.13 2.46
N GLU A 173 -11.24 21.55 3.33
CA GLU A 173 -11.43 22.70 4.22
C GLU A 173 -11.16 24.04 3.49
N ARG A 174 -12.07 24.44 2.59
CA ARG A 174 -11.90 25.59 1.67
C ARG A 174 -11.92 26.95 2.37
N ASP A 175 -12.63 27.07 3.49
CA ASP A 175 -12.94 28.35 4.13
C ASP A 175 -11.80 28.91 5.01
N ARG A 176 -10.67 28.21 5.11
CA ARG A 176 -9.52 28.67 5.89
C ARG A 176 -8.51 29.41 5.01
N PRO A 177 -8.24 30.70 5.24
CA PRO A 177 -7.29 31.48 4.43
C PRO A 177 -5.85 30.99 4.54
N ALA A 178 -5.48 30.41 5.70
CA ALA A 178 -4.17 29.80 5.88
C ALA A 178 -3.98 28.63 4.92
N GLY A 179 -2.87 28.64 4.16
CA GLY A 179 -2.50 27.58 3.22
C GLY A 179 -3.16 27.66 1.83
N ASN A 180 -3.79 28.79 1.47
CA ASN A 180 -4.37 28.97 0.15
C ASN A 180 -3.37 28.70 -0.98
N GLY A 181 -2.10 29.11 -0.84
CA GLY A 181 -1.07 28.83 -1.85
C GLY A 181 -0.82 27.33 -2.05
N VAL A 182 -0.72 26.56 -0.97
CA VAL A 182 -0.54 25.10 -1.03
C VAL A 182 -1.77 24.44 -1.68
N ARG A 183 -2.99 24.84 -1.28
CA ARG A 183 -4.24 24.29 -1.87
C ARG A 183 -4.32 24.56 -3.36
N GLN A 184 -3.98 25.78 -3.80
CA GLN A 184 -4.00 26.12 -5.22
C GLN A 184 -3.03 25.26 -6.04
N ILE A 185 -1.83 25.00 -5.51
CA ILE A 185 -0.87 24.11 -6.16
C ILE A 185 -1.46 22.70 -6.30
N PHE A 186 -2.11 22.17 -5.25
CA PHE A 186 -2.76 20.86 -5.32
C PHE A 186 -3.94 20.84 -6.30
N TYR A 187 -4.76 21.87 -6.35
CA TYR A 187 -5.83 21.95 -7.36
C TYR A 187 -5.28 21.96 -8.77
N ARG A 188 -4.16 22.64 -9.02
CA ARG A 188 -3.47 22.59 -10.32
C ARG A 188 -2.89 21.22 -10.62
N LEU A 189 -2.31 20.55 -9.63
CA LEU A 189 -1.83 19.17 -9.77
C LEU A 189 -2.96 18.20 -10.16
N ILE A 190 -4.09 18.29 -9.47
CA ILE A 190 -5.27 17.47 -9.73
C ILE A 190 -5.87 17.79 -11.11
N ALA A 191 -5.94 19.05 -11.48
CA ALA A 191 -6.44 19.48 -12.80
C ALA A 191 -5.52 19.01 -13.92
N ALA A 192 -4.19 19.08 -13.76
CA ALA A 192 -3.22 18.57 -14.74
C ALA A 192 -3.33 17.04 -14.91
N TYR A 193 -3.58 16.33 -13.80
CA TYR A 193 -3.87 14.89 -13.86
C TYR A 193 -5.14 14.59 -14.64
N ASP A 194 -6.24 15.29 -14.36
CA ASP A 194 -7.53 15.14 -15.03
C ASP A 194 -7.45 15.43 -16.54
N GLN A 195 -6.71 16.48 -16.90
CA GLN A 195 -6.51 16.89 -18.29
C GLN A 195 -5.47 16.05 -19.04
N ALA A 196 -4.85 15.07 -18.40
CA ALA A 196 -3.77 14.25 -18.94
C ALA A 196 -2.55 15.08 -19.40
N ASP A 197 -2.28 16.23 -18.76
CA ASP A 197 -1.12 17.06 -19.05
C ASP A 197 0.08 16.61 -18.20
N VAL A 198 0.94 15.77 -18.80
CA VAL A 198 2.13 15.20 -18.15
C VAL A 198 3.11 16.29 -17.68
N ALA A 199 3.32 17.33 -18.48
CA ALA A 199 4.30 18.37 -18.19
C ALA A 199 3.88 19.21 -16.98
N GLU A 200 2.64 19.69 -16.98
CA GLU A 200 2.07 20.42 -15.85
C GLU A 200 1.94 19.52 -14.62
N PHE A 201 1.57 18.26 -14.77
CA PHE A 201 1.51 17.29 -13.66
C PHE A 201 2.86 17.13 -12.97
N GLN A 202 3.94 16.90 -13.71
CA GLN A 202 5.29 16.77 -13.15
C GLN A 202 5.74 18.08 -12.49
N LYS A 203 5.51 19.22 -13.11
CA LYS A 203 5.80 20.55 -12.57
C LYS A 203 5.06 20.78 -11.24
N TYR A 204 3.74 20.55 -11.19
CA TYR A 204 2.97 20.75 -9.98
C TYR A 204 3.26 19.68 -8.89
N SER A 205 3.73 18.49 -9.24
CA SER A 205 4.22 17.52 -8.27
C SER A 205 5.42 18.06 -7.48
N VAL A 206 6.39 18.66 -8.18
CA VAL A 206 7.55 19.30 -7.55
C VAL A 206 7.13 20.51 -6.72
N LEU A 207 6.29 21.39 -7.29
CA LEU A 207 5.80 22.59 -6.59
C LEU A 207 4.97 22.23 -5.35
N ALA A 208 4.16 21.18 -5.38
CA ALA A 208 3.38 20.73 -4.24
C ALA A 208 4.28 20.27 -3.10
N LYS A 209 5.32 19.47 -3.40
CA LYS A 209 6.32 19.09 -2.41
C LYS A 209 6.98 20.32 -1.77
N GLN A 210 7.50 21.24 -2.59
CA GLN A 210 8.14 22.46 -2.14
C GLN A 210 7.18 23.37 -1.34
N GLY A 211 5.95 23.51 -1.79
CA GLY A 211 4.93 24.32 -1.13
C GLY A 211 4.58 23.81 0.27
N VAL A 212 4.43 22.47 0.43
CA VAL A 212 4.20 21.86 1.76
C VAL A 212 5.43 22.06 2.65
N GLN A 213 6.65 21.86 2.11
CA GLN A 213 7.90 22.05 2.84
C GLN A 213 8.04 23.49 3.34
N ALA A 214 7.79 24.48 2.49
CA ALA A 214 7.88 25.90 2.83
C ALA A 214 6.78 26.33 3.83
N ALA A 215 5.61 25.70 3.79
CA ALA A 215 4.50 26.01 4.69
C ALA A 215 4.62 25.34 6.07
N MET A 216 5.52 24.38 6.27
CA MET A 216 5.72 23.67 7.52
C MET A 216 6.84 24.33 8.34
N PRO A 217 6.54 25.00 9.48
CA PRO A 217 7.56 25.72 10.26
C PRO A 217 8.66 24.82 10.83
N GLU A 218 8.31 23.56 11.15
CA GLU A 218 9.25 22.58 11.73
C GLU A 218 10.01 21.79 10.67
N TRP A 219 9.87 22.14 9.37
CA TRP A 219 10.57 21.41 8.30
C TRP A 219 12.08 21.50 8.46
N ASN A 220 12.73 20.36 8.36
CA ASN A 220 14.20 20.25 8.45
C ASN A 220 14.70 19.04 7.66
N ALA A 221 16.02 18.98 7.46
CA ALA A 221 16.68 17.91 6.71
C ALA A 221 16.41 16.49 7.27
N LYS A 222 16.10 16.36 8.58
CA LYS A 222 15.77 15.08 9.19
C LYS A 222 14.40 14.57 8.74
N ILE A 223 13.41 15.47 8.64
CA ILE A 223 12.06 15.14 8.14
C ILE A 223 12.13 14.77 6.65
N ASP A 224 12.84 15.56 5.85
CA ASP A 224 13.02 15.28 4.42
C ASP A 224 13.67 13.92 4.17
N ARG A 225 14.73 13.61 4.93
CA ARG A 225 15.39 12.30 4.88
C ARG A 225 14.47 11.16 5.28
N LYS A 226 13.62 11.32 6.30
CA LYS A 226 12.65 10.30 6.70
C LYS A 226 11.66 9.98 5.59
N ILE A 227 11.11 11.01 4.92
CA ILE A 227 10.20 10.86 3.79
C ILE A 227 10.88 10.10 2.64
N SER A 228 12.11 10.50 2.29
CA SER A 228 12.87 9.86 1.22
C SER A 228 13.21 8.40 1.54
N VAL A 229 13.58 8.11 2.78
CA VAL A 229 13.88 6.75 3.26
C VAL A 229 12.62 5.88 3.27
N GLU A 230 11.48 6.42 3.69
CA GLU A 230 10.21 5.67 3.68
C GLU A 230 9.75 5.35 2.25
N ALA A 231 9.87 6.30 1.32
CA ALA A 231 9.57 6.07 -0.08
C ALA A 231 10.54 5.05 -0.72
N LEU A 232 11.83 5.10 -0.36
CA LEU A 232 12.81 4.10 -0.77
C LEU A 232 12.44 2.71 -0.24
N PHE A 233 12.10 2.60 1.05
CA PHE A 233 11.65 1.34 1.67
C PHE A 233 10.46 0.74 0.93
N ASN A 234 9.44 1.56 0.63
CA ASN A 234 8.24 1.12 -0.09
C ASN A 234 8.55 0.60 -1.49
N ARG A 235 9.50 1.23 -2.19
CA ARG A 235 9.93 0.84 -3.54
C ARG A 235 10.81 -0.39 -3.53
N ALA A 236 11.79 -0.44 -2.62
CA ALA A 236 12.76 -1.52 -2.54
C ALA A 236 12.17 -2.83 -2.04
N GLN A 237 11.09 -2.78 -1.26
CA GLN A 237 10.40 -3.95 -0.68
C GLN A 237 11.38 -4.98 -0.08
N PRO A 238 12.28 -4.60 0.85
CA PRO A 238 13.40 -5.44 1.27
C PRO A 238 12.95 -6.77 1.87
N PHE A 239 11.81 -6.83 2.56
CA PHE A 239 11.28 -8.07 3.11
C PHE A 239 10.78 -9.04 2.04
N PHE A 240 10.23 -8.53 0.94
CA PHE A 240 9.82 -9.36 -0.19
C PHE A 240 11.03 -10.05 -0.82
N TRP A 241 12.13 -9.33 -1.05
CA TRP A 241 13.35 -9.93 -1.60
C TRP A 241 14.05 -10.84 -0.60
N ALA A 242 14.02 -10.51 0.70
CA ALA A 242 14.60 -11.36 1.74
C ALA A 242 13.94 -12.74 1.78
N TRP A 243 12.60 -12.83 1.76
CA TRP A 243 11.93 -14.14 1.80
C TRP A 243 12.18 -14.95 0.52
N ILE A 244 12.31 -14.32 -0.66
CA ILE A 244 12.71 -15.00 -1.89
C ILE A 244 14.12 -15.61 -1.74
N LEU A 245 15.07 -14.85 -1.20
CA LEU A 245 16.42 -15.35 -0.94
C LEU A 245 16.39 -16.52 0.05
N TYR A 246 15.59 -16.46 1.09
CA TYR A 246 15.43 -17.58 2.03
C TYR A 246 14.86 -18.82 1.33
N PHE A 247 13.88 -18.66 0.48
CA PHE A 247 13.30 -19.77 -0.27
C PHE A 247 14.33 -20.40 -1.23
N ILE A 248 15.09 -19.59 -1.95
CA ILE A 248 16.17 -20.07 -2.84
C ILE A 248 17.25 -20.79 -2.02
N SER A 249 17.66 -20.22 -0.88
CA SER A 249 18.63 -20.85 0.03
C SER A 249 18.15 -22.21 0.51
N ALA A 250 16.87 -22.33 0.91
CA ALA A 250 16.28 -23.60 1.32
C ALA A 250 16.31 -24.65 0.19
N ALA A 251 16.10 -24.24 -1.07
CA ALA A 251 16.20 -25.14 -2.21
C ALA A 251 17.64 -25.66 -2.40
N PHE A 252 18.66 -24.79 -2.30
CA PHE A 252 20.07 -25.23 -2.34
C PHE A 252 20.44 -26.13 -1.17
N TRP A 253 19.89 -25.86 0.02
CA TRP A 253 20.07 -26.72 1.18
C TRP A 253 19.48 -28.12 0.97
N TYR A 254 18.30 -28.20 0.35
CA TYR A 254 17.71 -29.48 -0.04
C TYR A 254 18.60 -30.27 -1.02
N PHE A 255 19.23 -29.62 -2.02
CA PHE A 255 20.16 -30.26 -2.93
C PHE A 255 21.46 -30.69 -2.21
N HIS A 256 21.92 -29.93 -1.23
CA HIS A 256 23.04 -30.32 -0.37
C HIS A 256 22.77 -31.67 0.31
N THR A 257 21.58 -31.87 0.89
CA THR A 257 21.23 -33.13 1.57
C THR A 257 21.03 -34.33 0.64
N THR A 258 20.72 -34.08 -0.64
CA THR A 258 20.36 -35.15 -1.60
C THR A 258 21.50 -35.51 -2.59
N LYS A 259 22.50 -34.65 -2.77
CA LYS A 259 23.58 -34.79 -3.78
C LYS A 259 24.96 -34.93 -3.16
N LYS A 260 25.32 -36.14 -2.71
CA LYS A 260 26.61 -36.44 -2.04
C LYS A 260 27.87 -35.92 -2.75
N LYS A 261 27.89 -35.93 -4.09
CA LYS A 261 29.12 -35.57 -4.89
C LYS A 261 29.41 -34.06 -4.92
N THR A 262 28.41 -33.20 -4.75
CA THR A 262 28.50 -31.73 -4.84
C THR A 262 28.04 -31.04 -3.52
N GLU A 263 27.97 -31.78 -2.47
CA GLU A 263 27.43 -31.40 -1.17
C GLU A 263 27.99 -30.07 -0.65
N LYS A 264 29.32 -29.94 -0.53
CA LYS A 264 29.98 -28.74 0.01
C LYS A 264 29.76 -27.47 -0.85
N VAL A 265 29.58 -27.62 -2.17
CA VAL A 265 29.30 -26.48 -3.05
C VAL A 265 27.91 -25.95 -2.83
N PHE A 266 26.90 -26.82 -2.79
CA PHE A 266 25.53 -26.44 -2.51
C PHE A 266 25.37 -25.81 -1.13
N GLN A 267 26.07 -26.35 -0.13
CA GLN A 267 26.09 -25.78 1.23
C GLN A 267 26.61 -24.33 1.24
N ARG A 268 27.76 -24.08 0.59
CA ARG A 268 28.35 -22.73 0.53
C ARG A 268 27.45 -21.73 -0.18
N ILE A 269 26.83 -22.16 -1.27
CA ILE A 269 25.89 -21.33 -2.03
C ILE A 269 24.66 -21.02 -1.16
N ALA A 270 24.09 -22.04 -0.51
CA ALA A 270 22.93 -21.86 0.38
C ALA A 270 23.22 -20.87 1.51
N LEU A 271 24.37 -21.02 2.20
CA LEU A 271 24.80 -20.11 3.26
C LEU A 271 25.04 -18.68 2.75
N GLY A 272 25.65 -18.52 1.58
CA GLY A 272 25.85 -17.20 0.98
C GLY A 272 24.54 -16.48 0.68
N ILE A 273 23.59 -17.20 0.06
CA ILE A 273 22.25 -16.65 -0.25
C ILE A 273 21.47 -16.36 1.05
N MET A 274 21.56 -17.23 2.04
CA MET A 274 20.95 -17.02 3.37
C MET A 274 21.47 -15.75 4.02
N SER A 275 22.81 -15.59 4.05
CA SER A 275 23.45 -14.40 4.64
C SER A 275 23.03 -13.11 3.93
N ALA A 276 22.91 -13.13 2.61
CA ALA A 276 22.38 -11.99 1.82
C ALA A 276 20.93 -11.69 2.20
N GLY A 277 20.08 -12.72 2.35
CA GLY A 277 18.71 -12.59 2.81
C GLY A 277 18.61 -11.98 4.22
N VAL A 278 19.43 -12.44 5.17
CA VAL A 278 19.51 -11.86 6.53
C VAL A 278 19.95 -10.40 6.49
N GLY A 279 20.99 -10.08 5.71
CA GLY A 279 21.44 -8.70 5.54
C GLY A 279 20.34 -7.78 5.01
N LEU A 280 19.61 -8.22 3.99
CA LEU A 280 18.50 -7.47 3.43
C LEU A 280 17.32 -7.34 4.40
N HIS A 281 17.06 -8.36 5.21
CA HIS A 281 16.04 -8.32 6.26
C HIS A 281 16.38 -7.30 7.36
N ILE A 282 17.62 -7.33 7.86
CA ILE A 282 18.13 -6.35 8.84
C ILE A 282 18.07 -4.93 8.26
N PHE A 283 18.50 -4.76 7.01
CA PHE A 283 18.42 -3.48 6.31
C PHE A 283 16.98 -2.97 6.24
N GLY A 284 16.01 -3.82 5.90
CA GLY A 284 14.59 -3.48 5.88
C GLY A 284 14.06 -3.02 7.24
N ILE A 285 14.45 -3.71 8.32
CA ILE A 285 14.09 -3.31 9.70
C ILE A 285 14.70 -1.95 10.05
N ALA A 286 15.97 -1.72 9.70
CA ALA A 286 16.64 -0.44 9.96
C ALA A 286 15.98 0.73 9.23
N LEU A 287 15.67 0.59 7.93
CA LEU A 287 14.96 1.61 7.15
C LEU A 287 13.59 1.92 7.75
N ARG A 288 12.82 0.88 8.11
CA ARG A 288 11.50 1.06 8.68
C ARG A 288 11.53 1.75 10.04
N SER A 289 12.46 1.35 10.93
CA SER A 289 12.64 1.97 12.24
C SER A 289 13.03 3.44 12.11
N TYR A 290 13.93 3.74 11.18
CA TYR A 290 14.34 5.11 10.91
C TYR A 290 13.18 5.98 10.39
N ALA A 291 12.42 5.49 9.41
CA ALA A 291 11.27 6.17 8.85
C ALA A 291 10.16 6.38 9.89
N ALA A 292 9.83 5.33 10.67
CA ALA A 292 8.80 5.39 11.70
C ALA A 292 9.24 6.23 12.93
N GLY A 293 10.54 6.38 13.15
CA GLY A 293 11.10 7.07 14.32
C GLY A 293 10.85 6.36 15.66
N ARG A 294 10.62 5.04 15.63
CA ARG A 294 10.28 4.20 16.79
C ARG A 294 10.86 2.78 16.63
N PRO A 295 10.99 2.00 17.72
CA PRO A 295 11.46 0.63 17.65
C PRO A 295 10.59 -0.26 16.75
N PRO A 296 11.18 -1.28 16.07
CA PRO A 296 10.51 -2.09 15.05
C PRO A 296 9.64 -3.24 15.64
N VAL A 297 9.03 -3.04 16.81
CA VAL A 297 8.21 -4.03 17.53
C VAL A 297 6.93 -3.45 18.11
N THR A 298 6.47 -2.32 17.57
CA THR A 298 5.35 -1.58 18.16
C THR A 298 3.98 -1.97 17.60
N ASN A 299 3.93 -2.78 16.56
CA ASN A 299 2.69 -3.34 16.02
C ASN A 299 2.88 -4.81 15.61
N MET A 300 1.77 -5.51 15.40
CA MET A 300 1.76 -6.94 15.08
C MET A 300 2.62 -7.27 13.84
N TYR A 301 2.55 -6.46 12.79
CA TYR A 301 3.35 -6.66 11.57
C TYR A 301 4.86 -6.57 11.86
N GLU A 302 5.28 -5.56 12.60
CA GLU A 302 6.69 -5.36 12.97
C GLU A 302 7.20 -6.49 13.88
N SER A 303 6.36 -6.96 14.83
CA SER A 303 6.69 -8.09 15.69
C SER A 303 6.87 -9.39 14.90
N VAL A 304 6.00 -9.68 13.92
CA VAL A 304 6.12 -10.86 13.06
C VAL A 304 7.42 -10.81 12.25
N ILE A 305 7.79 -9.67 11.67
CA ILE A 305 9.05 -9.51 10.94
C ILE A 305 10.24 -9.72 11.85
N TRP A 306 10.23 -9.15 13.06
CA TRP A 306 11.31 -9.32 14.04
C TRP A 306 11.49 -10.78 14.47
N VAL A 307 10.39 -11.46 14.81
CA VAL A 307 10.41 -12.89 15.17
C VAL A 307 10.91 -13.74 14.01
N SER A 308 10.47 -13.43 12.77
CA SER A 308 10.93 -14.15 11.57
C SER A 308 12.45 -14.04 11.39
N LEU A 309 13.03 -12.86 11.62
CA LEU A 309 14.50 -12.70 11.61
C LEU A 309 15.17 -13.59 12.67
N GLY A 310 14.63 -13.60 13.90
CA GLY A 310 15.12 -14.45 14.97
C GLY A 310 15.14 -15.94 14.58
N VAL A 311 14.04 -16.44 14.04
CA VAL A 311 13.92 -17.83 13.56
C VAL A 311 14.99 -18.16 12.51
N VAL A 312 15.20 -17.29 11.52
CA VAL A 312 16.19 -17.49 10.46
C VAL A 312 17.61 -17.49 11.03
N VAL A 313 17.93 -16.56 11.94
CA VAL A 313 19.25 -16.50 12.60
C VAL A 313 19.51 -17.76 13.42
N PHE A 314 18.56 -18.20 14.24
CA PHE A 314 18.71 -19.44 15.00
C PHE A 314 18.87 -20.66 14.09
N ALA A 315 18.10 -20.75 13.01
CA ALA A 315 18.22 -21.85 12.04
C ALA A 315 19.56 -21.89 11.31
N THR A 316 20.32 -20.79 11.27
CA THR A 316 21.67 -20.74 10.67
C THR A 316 22.77 -21.10 11.65
N LEU A 317 22.51 -21.11 12.94
CA LEU A 317 23.49 -21.42 14.00
C LEU A 317 23.49 -22.90 14.39
N ILE A 318 22.46 -23.65 14.02
CA ILE A 318 22.30 -25.10 14.25
C ILE A 318 22.75 -25.87 13.00
#